data_4110d567e4f0c418c895c3d67b864fb3
#
_entry.id   4110d567e4f0c418c895c3d67b864fb3
#
_cell.length_a   1.000
_cell.length_b   1.000
_cell.length_c   1.000
_cell.angle_alpha   90.00
_cell.angle_beta   90.00
_cell.angle_gamma   90.00
#
_symmetry.space_group_name_H-M   'P 1'
#
loop_
_entity.id
_entity.type
_entity.pdbx_description
1 polymer ?
#
loop_
_entity_poly.entity_id
_entity_poly.type
_entity_poly.pdbx_seq_one_letter_code
_entity_poly.pdbx_strand_id
1 'polypeptide(L)'
;RNCPNSIGFSHAYFTYDTEPEKTKVENRFVLKDLSCQFPIGKISIILGPVGSGKSSVLLALLGEMQRIKGTTSIPCPLARSLLEPDPLTSLTESTAYCAQSPWLLGTTIKQNILFGTEYNEERYNEVLRACALEPDLDILEYHDETEVGEKGTALSGGQKARISLARAFYSYARHILIDDALSAVDAHTSAWLCEQCFQGPLAKGRTIILVTHAVTLMLPTASYAVVMNNGEVSAQGAPLELKERGQILEPVEVKGNGKKILQAPLDENKEKERKKKIEHQRANKATADKNEEKIGREQSSLNVYWSVSYTHLTLP
;
A
#
# COMPACT_ATOMS: atom_id res chain seq x y z
N ARG A 1 -8.04 -24.86 12.92
CA ARG A 1 -7.30 -24.00 13.87
C ARG A 1 -8.01 -22.67 13.89
N ASN A 2 -8.56 -22.24 15.05
CA ASN A 2 -9.26 -20.97 15.17
C ASN A 2 -8.23 -19.84 14.99
N CYS A 3 -8.33 -19.09 13.89
CA CYS A 3 -7.63 -17.81 13.79
C CYS A 3 -8.15 -16.88 14.90
N PRO A 4 -7.28 -16.06 15.52
CA PRO A 4 -7.75 -15.15 16.55
C PRO A 4 -8.81 -14.20 15.97
N ASN A 5 -9.94 -14.07 16.67
CA ASN A 5 -11.03 -13.19 16.24
C ASN A 5 -10.73 -11.70 16.42
N SER A 6 -9.48 -11.33 16.70
CA SER A 6 -9.09 -9.96 16.95
C SER A 6 -7.64 -9.71 16.48
N ILE A 7 -7.39 -8.49 16.07
CA ILE A 7 -6.05 -7.97 15.77
C ILE A 7 -5.73 -6.96 16.86
N GLY A 8 -4.58 -7.08 17.52
CA GLY A 8 -4.22 -6.10 18.53
C GLY A 8 -3.21 -6.59 19.55
N PHE A 9 -3.25 -5.95 20.70
CA PHE A 9 -2.28 -6.15 21.77
C PHE A 9 -2.97 -6.27 23.13
N SER A 10 -2.33 -7.00 24.04
CA SER A 10 -2.70 -7.05 25.45
C SER A 10 -1.47 -6.91 26.32
N HIS A 11 -1.38 -5.78 27.03
CA HIS A 11 -0.26 -5.41 27.91
C HIS A 11 1.12 -5.61 27.27
N ALA A 12 1.22 -5.26 25.96
CA ALA A 12 2.39 -5.55 25.15
C ALA A 12 3.40 -4.39 25.16
N TYR A 13 4.68 -4.76 25.20
CA TYR A 13 5.80 -3.83 25.16
C TYR A 13 6.74 -4.22 24.02
N PHE A 14 7.19 -3.23 23.24
CA PHE A 14 8.04 -3.47 22.08
C PHE A 14 9.20 -2.49 22.02
N THR A 15 10.32 -2.95 21.44
CA THR A 15 11.50 -2.13 21.16
C THR A 15 12.08 -2.48 19.80
N TYR A 16 12.88 -1.56 19.25
CA TYR A 16 13.70 -1.84 18.06
C TYR A 16 15.02 -2.51 18.40
N ASP A 17 15.44 -2.46 19.68
CA ASP A 17 16.71 -3.02 20.09
C ASP A 17 16.66 -4.55 20.09
N THR A 18 17.56 -5.18 19.33
CA THR A 18 17.73 -6.65 19.31
C THR A 18 18.40 -7.18 20.57
N GLU A 19 19.19 -6.35 21.28
CA GLU A 19 19.86 -6.69 22.53
C GLU A 19 19.48 -5.68 23.65
N PRO A 20 18.29 -5.83 24.23
CA PRO A 20 17.78 -4.87 25.20
C PRO A 20 18.63 -4.69 26.46
N GLU A 21 19.44 -5.67 26.80
CA GLU A 21 20.27 -5.61 28.02
C GLU A 21 21.52 -4.72 27.88
N LYS A 22 21.98 -4.46 26.66
CA LYS A 22 23.20 -3.68 26.39
C LYS A 22 22.97 -2.19 26.19
N THR A 23 21.74 -1.77 25.92
CA THR A 23 21.40 -0.34 25.63
C THR A 23 20.98 0.37 26.92
N LYS A 24 21.58 1.55 27.20
CA LYS A 24 21.17 2.38 28.35
C LYS A 24 19.68 2.73 28.24
N VAL A 25 18.92 2.50 29.30
CA VAL A 25 17.46 2.65 29.39
C VAL A 25 16.98 4.07 28.96
N GLU A 26 17.78 5.10 29.17
CA GLU A 26 17.44 6.50 28.91
C GLU A 26 17.28 6.88 27.44
N ASN A 27 17.90 6.14 26.51
CA ASN A 27 17.90 6.43 25.06
C ASN A 27 17.05 5.44 24.24
N ARG A 28 16.22 4.65 24.90
CA ARG A 28 15.53 3.53 24.27
C ARG A 28 14.11 3.93 23.89
N PHE A 29 13.78 3.81 22.59
CA PHE A 29 12.38 3.86 22.18
C PHE A 29 11.68 2.56 22.58
N VAL A 30 10.59 2.69 23.32
CA VAL A 30 9.74 1.57 23.75
C VAL A 30 8.29 1.93 23.53
N LEU A 31 7.53 1.06 22.88
CA LEU A 31 6.08 1.06 22.98
C LEU A 31 5.71 0.41 24.31
N LYS A 32 4.91 1.11 25.12
CA LYS A 32 4.63 0.73 26.49
C LYS A 32 3.16 0.42 26.67
N ASP A 33 2.91 -0.72 27.31
CA ASP A 33 1.59 -1.19 27.75
C ASP A 33 0.50 -1.07 26.70
N LEU A 34 0.82 -1.48 25.46
CA LEU A 34 -0.19 -1.48 24.40
C LEU A 34 -1.30 -2.46 24.75
N SER A 35 -2.50 -1.93 24.92
CA SER A 35 -3.73 -2.71 25.19
C SER A 35 -4.85 -2.15 24.32
N CYS A 36 -4.91 -2.58 23.05
CA CYS A 36 -5.94 -2.19 22.09
C CYS A 36 -6.27 -3.35 21.16
N GLN A 37 -7.55 -3.43 20.76
CA GLN A 37 -8.08 -4.45 19.88
C GLN A 37 -8.77 -3.78 18.69
N PHE A 38 -8.28 -4.05 17.48
CA PHE A 38 -8.85 -3.53 16.26
C PHE A 38 -10.00 -4.44 15.79
N PRO A 39 -11.21 -3.90 15.57
CA PRO A 39 -12.36 -4.70 15.14
C PRO A 39 -12.15 -5.24 13.72
N ILE A 40 -12.39 -6.56 13.56
CA ILE A 40 -12.28 -7.25 12.27
C ILE A 40 -13.37 -6.76 11.30
N GLY A 41 -12.99 -6.62 10.01
CA GLY A 41 -13.91 -6.18 8.95
C GLY A 41 -14.30 -4.70 9.03
N LYS A 42 -13.57 -3.92 9.81
CA LYS A 42 -13.81 -2.49 10.01
C LYS A 42 -12.55 -1.67 9.72
N ILE A 43 -12.75 -0.36 9.54
CA ILE A 43 -11.66 0.60 9.41
C ILE A 43 -11.35 1.17 10.79
N SER A 44 -10.07 1.08 11.16
CA SER A 44 -9.54 1.65 12.39
C SER A 44 -8.46 2.67 12.04
N ILE A 45 -8.41 3.78 12.77
CA ILE A 45 -7.40 4.81 12.59
C ILE A 45 -6.49 4.92 13.82
N ILE A 46 -5.20 5.16 13.56
CA ILE A 46 -4.21 5.44 14.60
C ILE A 46 -3.77 6.89 14.46
N LEU A 47 -4.00 7.66 15.49
CA LEU A 47 -3.79 9.10 15.55
C LEU A 47 -2.74 9.46 16.60
N GLY A 48 -2.20 10.67 16.54
CA GLY A 48 -1.26 11.21 17.53
C GLY A 48 -0.20 12.11 16.91
N PRO A 49 0.60 12.79 17.73
CA PRO A 49 1.67 13.68 17.26
C PRO A 49 2.78 12.91 16.52
N VAL A 50 3.63 13.65 15.81
CA VAL A 50 4.83 13.08 15.19
C VAL A 50 5.74 12.52 16.30
N GLY A 51 6.30 11.32 16.07
CA GLY A 51 7.15 10.64 17.07
C GLY A 51 6.38 9.92 18.19
N SER A 52 5.04 9.90 18.20
CA SER A 52 4.26 9.20 19.23
C SER A 52 4.27 7.67 19.15
N GLY A 53 4.82 7.09 18.05
CA GLY A 53 4.92 5.65 17.88
C GLY A 53 3.84 5.03 16.98
N LYS A 54 3.08 5.81 16.20
CA LYS A 54 2.01 5.30 15.32
C LYS A 54 2.49 4.23 14.33
N SER A 55 3.52 4.54 13.55
CA SER A 55 4.13 3.59 12.61
C SER A 55 4.70 2.36 13.31
N SER A 56 5.26 2.56 14.51
CA SER A 56 5.79 1.47 15.33
C SER A 56 4.70 0.49 15.77
N VAL A 57 3.44 0.95 15.97
CA VAL A 57 2.31 0.05 16.25
C VAL A 57 2.05 -0.88 15.06
N LEU A 58 2.10 -0.38 13.81
CA LEU A 58 1.95 -1.22 12.62
C LEU A 58 3.11 -2.20 12.47
N LEU A 59 4.35 -1.75 12.71
CA LEU A 59 5.53 -2.62 12.67
C LEU A 59 5.50 -3.69 13.78
N ALA A 60 4.99 -3.36 14.96
CA ALA A 60 4.78 -4.33 16.03
C ALA A 60 3.72 -5.40 15.66
N LEU A 61 2.64 -5.01 14.93
CA LEU A 61 1.67 -5.95 14.37
C LEU A 61 2.30 -6.85 13.29
N LEU A 62 3.21 -6.33 12.48
CA LEU A 62 3.92 -7.09 11.44
C LEU A 62 5.00 -8.02 12.02
N GLY A 63 5.34 -7.85 13.30
CA GLY A 63 6.43 -8.64 13.94
C GLY A 63 7.82 -8.10 13.68
N GLU A 64 7.96 -6.88 13.14
CA GLU A 64 9.25 -6.21 12.86
C GLU A 64 9.89 -5.59 14.12
N MET A 65 9.19 -5.60 15.24
CA MET A 65 9.70 -5.13 16.53
C MET A 65 9.87 -6.27 17.52
N GLN A 66 10.91 -6.20 18.33
CA GLN A 66 11.12 -7.17 19.40
C GLN A 66 10.11 -6.94 20.53
N ARG A 67 9.32 -7.97 20.83
CA ARG A 67 8.39 -7.96 21.94
C ARG A 67 9.12 -8.26 23.24
N ILE A 68 9.02 -7.36 24.21
CA ILE A 68 9.60 -7.52 25.55
C ILE A 68 8.68 -8.35 26.44
N LYS A 69 7.39 -8.01 26.45
CA LYS A 69 6.35 -8.72 27.22
C LYS A 69 4.96 -8.50 26.64
N GLY A 70 3.95 -9.18 27.18
CA GLY A 70 2.57 -9.13 26.73
C GLY A 70 2.27 -10.04 25.55
N THR A 71 1.10 -9.89 24.96
CA THR A 71 0.64 -10.71 23.82
C THR A 71 0.23 -9.86 22.63
N THR A 72 0.46 -10.41 21.44
CA THR A 72 -0.01 -9.84 20.17
C THR A 72 -0.95 -10.83 19.51
N SER A 73 -2.13 -10.38 19.13
CA SER A 73 -3.06 -11.12 18.29
C SER A 73 -2.88 -10.68 16.85
N ILE A 74 -2.49 -11.61 15.99
CA ILE A 74 -2.27 -11.37 14.57
C ILE A 74 -3.10 -12.40 13.80
N PRO A 75 -3.68 -12.04 12.63
CA PRO A 75 -4.30 -13.01 11.76
C PRO A 75 -3.29 -14.08 11.34
N CYS A 76 -3.79 -15.25 11.10
CA CYS A 76 -3.13 -16.52 10.82
C CYS A 76 -1.64 -16.44 10.37
N PRO A 77 -0.69 -17.04 11.10
CA PRO A 77 0.74 -17.03 10.78
C PRO A 77 1.13 -18.04 9.69
N LEU A 78 0.19 -18.44 8.82
CA LEU A 78 0.43 -19.39 7.74
C LEU A 78 1.11 -18.70 6.55
N ALA A 79 1.95 -19.45 5.84
CA ALA A 79 2.47 -19.00 4.57
C ALA A 79 1.34 -18.72 3.58
N ARG A 80 1.46 -17.68 2.75
CA ARG A 80 0.41 -17.25 1.80
C ARG A 80 -0.09 -18.39 0.91
N SER A 81 0.79 -19.31 0.52
CA SER A 81 0.46 -20.48 -0.29
C SER A 81 -0.43 -21.53 0.39
N LEU A 82 -0.58 -21.44 1.71
CA LEU A 82 -1.40 -22.34 2.52
C LEU A 82 -2.73 -21.69 2.98
N LEU A 83 -2.97 -20.45 2.58
CA LEU A 83 -4.19 -19.72 2.92
C LEU A 83 -5.29 -20.02 1.90
N GLU A 84 -6.38 -20.58 2.35
CA GLU A 84 -7.57 -20.79 1.52
C GLU A 84 -8.36 -19.49 1.43
N PRO A 85 -8.80 -19.09 0.22
CA PRO A 85 -9.69 -17.95 0.04
C PRO A 85 -11.06 -18.22 0.67
N ASP A 86 -11.62 -17.20 1.29
CA ASP A 86 -13.00 -17.21 1.75
C ASP A 86 -13.96 -17.39 0.56
N PRO A 87 -14.86 -18.37 0.55
CA PRO A 87 -15.73 -18.66 -0.60
C PRO A 87 -16.65 -17.52 -1.03
N LEU A 88 -17.01 -16.61 -0.10
CA LEU A 88 -17.93 -15.50 -0.36
C LEU A 88 -17.20 -14.22 -0.83
N THR A 89 -16.03 -13.97 -0.26
CA THR A 89 -15.30 -12.71 -0.48
C THR A 89 -14.05 -12.86 -1.33
N SER A 90 -13.60 -14.10 -1.57
CA SER A 90 -12.30 -14.44 -2.18
C SER A 90 -11.09 -13.88 -1.42
N LEU A 91 -11.30 -13.32 -0.22
CA LEU A 91 -10.23 -12.79 0.60
C LEU A 91 -9.54 -13.91 1.39
N THR A 92 -8.25 -13.75 1.58
CA THR A 92 -7.42 -14.67 2.39
C THR A 92 -7.06 -14.01 3.71
N GLU A 93 -6.86 -14.80 4.77
CA GLU A 93 -6.40 -14.30 6.10
C GLU A 93 -4.93 -13.86 6.05
N SER A 94 -4.57 -13.09 5.05
CA SER A 94 -3.24 -12.49 4.87
C SER A 94 -3.26 -11.01 5.18
N THR A 95 -2.08 -10.42 5.36
CA THR A 95 -1.89 -9.01 5.63
C THR A 95 -1.12 -8.35 4.49
N ALA A 96 -1.65 -7.25 3.97
CA ALA A 96 -0.94 -6.34 3.07
C ALA A 96 -0.47 -5.12 3.84
N TYR A 97 0.70 -4.60 3.50
CA TYR A 97 1.28 -3.41 4.14
C TYR A 97 1.62 -2.35 3.11
N CYS A 98 1.17 -1.13 3.36
CA CYS A 98 1.52 0.06 2.61
C CYS A 98 2.37 0.96 3.50
N ALA A 99 3.68 1.01 3.23
CA ALA A 99 4.64 1.77 4.02
C ALA A 99 4.52 3.28 3.75
N GLN A 100 4.92 4.11 4.71
CA GLN A 100 4.97 5.57 4.59
C GLN A 100 5.88 6.01 3.43
N SER A 101 7.05 5.38 3.29
CA SER A 101 7.91 5.54 2.11
C SER A 101 7.63 4.41 1.13
N PRO A 102 6.81 4.64 0.09
CA PRO A 102 6.45 3.60 -0.85
C PRO A 102 7.66 3.19 -1.68
N TRP A 103 7.92 1.89 -1.74
CA TRP A 103 8.93 1.30 -2.60
C TRP A 103 8.29 0.58 -3.79
N LEU A 104 8.95 0.65 -4.94
CA LEU A 104 8.53 -0.03 -6.16
C LEU A 104 9.69 -0.86 -6.69
N LEU A 105 9.34 -2.00 -7.30
CA LEU A 105 10.29 -2.82 -8.05
C LEU A 105 10.65 -2.12 -9.36
N GLY A 106 11.87 -2.32 -9.85
CA GLY A 106 12.32 -1.88 -11.17
C GLY A 106 11.66 -2.68 -12.31
N THR A 107 10.34 -2.64 -12.37
CA THR A 107 9.49 -3.34 -13.34
C THR A 107 8.36 -2.41 -13.76
N THR A 108 7.36 -2.90 -14.53
CA THR A 108 6.23 -2.06 -14.95
C THR A 108 5.32 -1.69 -13.79
N ILE A 109 4.54 -0.61 -13.95
CA ILE A 109 3.51 -0.20 -12.97
C ILE A 109 2.54 -1.34 -12.73
N LYS A 110 2.10 -2.02 -13.81
CA LYS A 110 1.21 -3.18 -13.73
C LYS A 110 1.79 -4.29 -12.88
N GLN A 111 3.04 -4.69 -13.12
CA GLN A 111 3.71 -5.73 -12.33
C GLN A 111 3.86 -5.32 -10.87
N ASN A 112 4.09 -4.03 -10.59
CA ASN A 112 4.12 -3.50 -9.24
C ASN A 112 2.77 -3.62 -8.52
N ILE A 113 1.64 -3.40 -9.22
CA ILE A 113 0.29 -3.54 -8.67
C ILE A 113 -0.05 -5.02 -8.47
N LEU A 114 0.18 -5.87 -9.48
CA LEU A 114 -0.12 -7.30 -9.42
C LEU A 114 0.69 -8.00 -8.32
N PHE A 115 1.96 -7.67 -8.19
CA PHE A 115 2.90 -8.19 -7.20
C PHE A 115 2.80 -9.71 -6.99
N GLY A 116 2.82 -10.45 -8.10
CA GLY A 116 2.70 -11.92 -8.12
C GLY A 116 1.29 -12.46 -7.90
N THR A 117 0.27 -11.61 -7.89
CA THR A 117 -1.14 -12.01 -7.90
C THR A 117 -1.60 -12.18 -9.35
N GLU A 118 -2.45 -13.15 -9.61
CA GLU A 118 -3.02 -13.40 -10.94
C GLU A 118 -3.78 -12.17 -11.46
N TYR A 119 -3.63 -11.91 -12.77
CA TYR A 119 -4.31 -10.78 -13.41
C TYR A 119 -5.80 -11.04 -13.60
N ASN A 120 -6.62 -10.16 -13.07
CA ASN A 120 -8.05 -10.09 -13.34
C ASN A 120 -8.38 -8.68 -13.83
N GLU A 121 -8.90 -8.55 -15.04
CA GLU A 121 -9.10 -7.27 -15.71
C GLU A 121 -10.11 -6.37 -14.97
N GLU A 122 -11.25 -6.92 -14.55
CA GLU A 122 -12.29 -6.14 -13.87
C GLU A 122 -11.77 -5.55 -12.55
N ARG A 123 -11.16 -6.42 -11.72
CA ARG A 123 -10.57 -6.01 -10.45
C ARG A 123 -9.42 -5.02 -10.64
N TYR A 124 -8.58 -5.22 -11.66
CA TYR A 124 -7.46 -4.34 -11.94
C TYR A 124 -7.94 -2.93 -12.29
N ASN A 125 -8.93 -2.82 -13.20
CA ASN A 125 -9.50 -1.55 -13.59
C ASN A 125 -10.24 -0.86 -12.43
N GLU A 126 -10.94 -1.62 -11.58
CA GLU A 126 -11.57 -1.09 -10.37
C GLU A 126 -10.54 -0.48 -9.41
N VAL A 127 -9.41 -1.18 -9.21
CA VAL A 127 -8.31 -0.70 -8.35
C VAL A 127 -7.65 0.54 -8.94
N LEU A 128 -7.39 0.59 -10.25
CA LEU A 128 -6.82 1.79 -10.90
C LEU A 128 -7.71 3.01 -10.69
N ARG A 129 -9.01 2.85 -10.89
CA ARG A 129 -10.00 3.91 -10.69
C ARG A 129 -10.06 4.35 -9.23
N ALA A 130 -10.20 3.41 -8.30
CA ALA A 130 -10.31 3.70 -6.88
C ALA A 130 -9.06 4.40 -6.35
N CYS A 131 -7.87 4.03 -6.81
CA CYS A 131 -6.60 4.65 -6.43
C CYS A 131 -6.26 5.91 -7.23
N ALA A 132 -7.17 6.43 -8.06
CA ALA A 132 -6.97 7.63 -8.89
C ALA A 132 -5.69 7.54 -9.76
N LEU A 133 -5.39 6.36 -10.29
CA LEU A 133 -4.20 6.14 -11.13
C LEU A 133 -4.48 6.34 -12.62
N GLU A 134 -5.74 6.29 -13.05
CA GLU A 134 -6.10 6.41 -14.47
C GLU A 134 -5.55 7.70 -15.13
N PRO A 135 -5.68 8.90 -14.51
CA PRO A 135 -5.14 10.12 -15.12
C PRO A 135 -3.62 10.11 -15.22
N ASP A 136 -2.91 9.46 -14.28
CA ASP A 136 -1.46 9.36 -14.34
C ASP A 136 -1.02 8.44 -15.47
N LEU A 137 -1.71 7.32 -15.65
CA LEU A 137 -1.39 6.36 -16.70
C LEU A 137 -1.66 6.94 -18.09
N ASP A 138 -2.67 7.79 -18.24
CA ASP A 138 -3.01 8.43 -19.52
C ASP A 138 -1.92 9.40 -20.03
N ILE A 139 -1.09 9.92 -19.13
CA ILE A 139 0.03 10.82 -19.47
C ILE A 139 1.27 10.03 -19.88
N LEU A 140 1.40 8.77 -19.42
CA LEU A 140 2.56 7.94 -19.67
C LEU A 140 2.49 7.28 -21.06
N GLU A 141 3.63 7.24 -21.77
CA GLU A 141 3.75 6.73 -23.14
C GLU A 141 3.30 5.27 -23.26
N TYR A 142 3.64 4.43 -22.26
CA TYR A 142 3.30 3.01 -22.24
C TYR A 142 2.26 2.67 -21.16
N HIS A 143 1.50 3.66 -20.68
CA HIS A 143 0.47 3.48 -19.64
C HIS A 143 0.98 2.65 -18.44
N ASP A 144 0.26 1.58 -18.09
CA ASP A 144 0.59 0.66 -17.00
C ASP A 144 1.78 -0.28 -17.30
N GLU A 145 2.17 -0.40 -18.56
CA GLU A 145 3.40 -1.11 -18.99
C GLU A 145 4.66 -0.24 -18.91
N THR A 146 4.52 1.02 -18.45
CA THR A 146 5.68 1.90 -18.22
C THR A 146 6.55 1.33 -17.10
N GLU A 147 7.85 1.16 -17.38
CA GLU A 147 8.84 0.73 -16.40
C GLU A 147 9.17 1.85 -15.41
N VAL A 148 9.33 1.49 -14.14
CA VAL A 148 9.68 2.42 -13.05
C VAL A 148 10.99 1.98 -12.41
N GLY A 149 11.78 2.96 -11.89
CA GLY A 149 13.05 2.68 -11.25
C GLY A 149 14.22 3.47 -11.84
N GLU A 150 15.47 3.07 -11.58
CA GLU A 150 16.68 3.82 -11.96
C GLU A 150 16.84 4.02 -13.47
N LYS A 151 16.33 3.11 -14.29
CA LYS A 151 16.36 3.17 -15.77
C LYS A 151 15.01 3.48 -16.40
N GLY A 152 13.93 3.57 -15.62
CA GLY A 152 12.58 3.86 -16.07
C GLY A 152 12.09 5.25 -15.70
N THR A 153 10.80 5.49 -15.88
CA THR A 153 10.18 6.78 -15.61
C THR A 153 10.24 7.14 -14.12
N ALA A 154 10.68 8.36 -13.82
CA ALA A 154 10.67 8.88 -12.46
C ALA A 154 9.23 9.27 -12.07
N LEU A 155 8.66 8.54 -11.09
CA LEU A 155 7.33 8.82 -10.54
C LEU A 155 7.42 9.81 -9.38
N SER A 156 6.41 10.66 -9.23
CA SER A 156 6.25 11.54 -8.07
C SER A 156 5.99 10.72 -6.78
N GLY A 157 6.21 11.32 -5.62
CA GLY A 157 5.91 10.69 -4.33
C GLY A 157 4.45 10.25 -4.22
N GLY A 158 3.51 11.10 -4.67
CA GLY A 158 2.08 10.79 -4.69
C GLY A 158 1.72 9.64 -5.63
N GLN A 159 2.32 9.55 -6.80
CA GLN A 159 2.14 8.43 -7.72
C GLN A 159 2.64 7.12 -7.11
N LYS A 160 3.83 7.13 -6.51
CA LYS A 160 4.38 5.95 -5.80
C LYS A 160 3.47 5.49 -4.66
N ALA A 161 2.96 6.43 -3.85
CA ALA A 161 2.04 6.13 -2.76
C ALA A 161 0.74 5.49 -3.28
N ARG A 162 0.16 6.02 -4.36
CA ARG A 162 -1.06 5.46 -4.96
C ARG A 162 -0.83 4.09 -5.60
N ILE A 163 0.32 3.83 -6.22
CA ILE A 163 0.67 2.50 -6.74
C ILE A 163 0.86 1.50 -5.58
N SER A 164 1.51 1.90 -4.49
CA SER A 164 1.64 1.07 -3.28
C SER A 164 0.27 0.75 -2.66
N LEU A 165 -0.63 1.72 -2.61
CA LEU A 165 -2.00 1.55 -2.16
C LEU A 165 -2.78 0.61 -3.10
N ALA A 166 -2.64 0.79 -4.42
CA ALA A 166 -3.26 -0.08 -5.43
C ALA A 166 -2.78 -1.53 -5.30
N ARG A 167 -1.48 -1.77 -5.05
CA ARG A 167 -0.92 -3.09 -4.73
C ARG A 167 -1.62 -3.72 -3.54
N ALA A 168 -1.82 -2.96 -2.45
CA ALA A 168 -2.47 -3.46 -1.25
C ALA A 168 -3.95 -3.82 -1.49
N PHE A 169 -4.69 -2.98 -2.22
CA PHE A 169 -6.10 -3.23 -2.53
C PHE A 169 -6.30 -4.29 -3.62
N TYR A 170 -5.36 -4.43 -4.56
CA TYR A 170 -5.40 -5.50 -5.57
C TYR A 170 -5.18 -6.88 -4.96
N SER A 171 -4.34 -6.99 -3.94
CA SER A 171 -4.11 -8.25 -3.22
C SER A 171 -5.42 -8.80 -2.66
N TYR A 172 -5.49 -10.11 -2.43
CA TYR A 172 -6.62 -10.76 -1.76
C TYR A 172 -6.49 -10.74 -0.23
N ALA A 173 -5.60 -9.90 0.32
CA ALA A 173 -5.42 -9.79 1.77
C ALA A 173 -6.67 -9.23 2.45
N ARG A 174 -7.15 -9.92 3.49
CA ARG A 174 -8.27 -9.44 4.33
C ARG A 174 -7.85 -8.28 5.23
N HIS A 175 -6.58 -8.23 5.62
CA HIS A 175 -6.06 -7.21 6.52
C HIS A 175 -5.12 -6.29 5.75
N ILE A 176 -5.36 -4.98 5.84
CA ILE A 176 -4.51 -3.96 5.20
C ILE A 176 -4.03 -3.01 6.28
N LEU A 177 -2.71 -2.92 6.43
CA LEU A 177 -2.04 -1.96 7.29
C LEU A 177 -1.48 -0.84 6.42
N ILE A 178 -1.82 0.40 6.74
CA ILE A 178 -1.45 1.57 5.92
C ILE A 178 -0.78 2.60 6.80
N ASP A 179 0.45 2.96 6.45
CA ASP A 179 1.22 3.97 7.16
C ASP A 179 1.25 5.28 6.37
N ASP A 180 0.37 6.20 6.74
CA ASP A 180 0.28 7.60 6.27
C ASP A 180 0.31 7.80 4.74
N ALA A 181 -0.32 6.89 3.97
CA ALA A 181 -0.32 6.97 2.51
C ALA A 181 -1.04 8.21 1.93
N LEU A 182 -1.87 8.90 2.74
CA LEU A 182 -2.59 10.09 2.31
C LEU A 182 -1.74 11.37 2.40
N SER A 183 -0.65 11.40 3.14
CA SER A 183 0.20 12.59 3.30
C SER A 183 0.96 12.99 2.03
N ALA A 184 1.18 12.04 1.13
CA ALA A 184 1.91 12.25 -0.11
C ALA A 184 1.02 12.72 -1.29
N VAL A 185 -0.29 12.83 -1.10
CA VAL A 185 -1.26 13.19 -2.13
C VAL A 185 -1.98 14.49 -1.79
N ASP A 186 -2.47 15.20 -2.81
CA ASP A 186 -3.24 16.43 -2.64
C ASP A 186 -4.61 16.19 -2.00
N ALA A 187 -5.25 17.26 -1.52
CA ALA A 187 -6.52 17.18 -0.80
C ALA A 187 -7.67 16.59 -1.65
N HIS A 188 -7.70 16.89 -2.96
CA HIS A 188 -8.73 16.38 -3.86
C HIS A 188 -8.57 14.87 -4.05
N THR A 189 -7.36 14.41 -4.34
CA THR A 189 -7.03 12.99 -4.48
C THR A 189 -7.26 12.25 -3.15
N SER A 190 -6.91 12.86 -2.01
CA SER A 190 -7.18 12.27 -0.68
C SER A 190 -8.66 12.06 -0.43
N ALA A 191 -9.52 13.01 -0.79
CA ALA A 191 -10.98 12.88 -0.69
C ALA A 191 -11.51 11.76 -1.62
N TRP A 192 -11.00 11.68 -2.85
CA TRP A 192 -11.33 10.59 -3.78
C TRP A 192 -10.95 9.22 -3.23
N LEU A 193 -9.73 9.08 -2.71
CA LEU A 193 -9.25 7.83 -2.10
C LEU A 193 -10.12 7.44 -0.89
N CYS A 194 -10.52 8.41 -0.07
CA CYS A 194 -11.41 8.15 1.06
C CYS A 194 -12.74 7.55 0.60
N GLU A 195 -13.36 8.13 -0.43
CA GLU A 195 -14.64 7.70 -0.96
C GLU A 195 -14.54 6.37 -1.72
N GLN A 196 -13.58 6.25 -2.64
CA GLN A 196 -13.52 5.13 -3.58
C GLN A 196 -12.72 3.93 -3.05
N CYS A 197 -11.61 4.15 -2.31
CA CYS A 197 -10.83 3.05 -1.75
C CYS A 197 -11.37 2.61 -0.38
N PHE A 198 -11.57 3.55 0.55
CA PHE A 198 -11.88 3.18 1.94
C PHE A 198 -13.38 2.96 2.18
N GLN A 199 -14.26 3.64 1.45
CA GLN A 199 -15.72 3.43 1.53
C GLN A 199 -16.26 2.60 0.38
N GLY A 200 -15.46 2.38 -0.66
CA GLY A 200 -15.82 1.63 -1.86
C GLY A 200 -15.92 0.12 -1.68
N PRO A 201 -16.28 -0.59 -2.76
CA PRO A 201 -16.47 -2.05 -2.73
C PRO A 201 -15.19 -2.81 -2.37
N LEU A 202 -14.01 -2.30 -2.74
CA LEU A 202 -12.71 -2.91 -2.46
C LEU A 202 -12.40 -3.03 -0.96
N ALA A 203 -12.98 -2.18 -0.11
CA ALA A 203 -12.79 -2.21 1.34
C ALA A 203 -13.75 -3.18 2.04
N LYS A 204 -14.82 -3.63 1.38
CA LYS A 204 -15.83 -4.49 2.00
C LYS A 204 -15.25 -5.81 2.50
N GLY A 205 -15.56 -6.16 3.74
CA GLY A 205 -15.08 -7.39 4.38
C GLY A 205 -13.62 -7.36 4.83
N ARG A 206 -12.90 -6.25 4.59
CA ARG A 206 -11.50 -6.09 4.99
C ARG A 206 -11.37 -5.37 6.34
N THR A 207 -10.35 -5.74 7.07
CA THR A 207 -9.89 -5.00 8.24
C THR A 207 -8.80 -4.05 7.79
N ILE A 208 -9.02 -2.75 7.93
CA ILE A 208 -8.06 -1.72 7.53
C ILE A 208 -7.61 -0.98 8.79
N ILE A 209 -6.30 -0.95 9.02
CA ILE A 209 -5.69 -0.18 10.10
C ILE A 209 -4.81 0.89 9.45
N LEU A 210 -5.22 2.14 9.60
CA LEU A 210 -4.62 3.29 8.93
C LEU A 210 -4.00 4.25 9.94
N VAL A 211 -2.70 4.49 9.85
CA VAL A 211 -2.06 5.66 10.44
C VAL A 211 -2.30 6.84 9.52
N THR A 212 -2.82 7.95 10.02
CA THR A 212 -3.08 9.13 9.20
C THR A 212 -3.01 10.43 9.98
N HIS A 213 -2.62 11.48 9.27
CA HIS A 213 -2.73 12.87 9.70
C HIS A 213 -3.98 13.56 9.14
N ALA A 214 -4.66 12.96 8.16
CA ALA A 214 -5.91 13.45 7.57
C ALA A 214 -7.13 13.09 8.45
N VAL A 215 -7.13 13.59 9.68
CA VAL A 215 -8.11 13.23 10.73
C VAL A 215 -9.52 13.54 10.29
N THR A 216 -9.79 14.79 9.86
CA THR A 216 -11.13 15.28 9.46
C THR A 216 -11.74 14.42 8.34
N LEU A 217 -10.89 13.96 7.40
CA LEU A 217 -11.33 13.16 6.26
C LEU A 217 -11.69 11.72 6.66
N MET A 218 -10.91 11.12 7.56
CA MET A 218 -11.05 9.70 7.91
C MET A 218 -11.98 9.43 9.11
N LEU A 219 -12.24 10.44 9.95
CA LEU A 219 -13.13 10.31 11.12
C LEU A 219 -14.52 9.73 10.79
N PRO A 220 -15.23 10.18 9.73
CA PRO A 220 -16.56 9.65 9.42
C PRO A 220 -16.54 8.20 8.93
N THR A 221 -15.41 7.76 8.37
CA THR A 221 -15.24 6.43 7.77
C THR A 221 -14.80 5.38 8.79
N ALA A 222 -14.06 5.81 9.80
CA ALA A 222 -13.50 4.92 10.81
C ALA A 222 -14.53 4.48 11.84
N SER A 223 -14.49 3.19 12.19
CA SER A 223 -15.32 2.61 13.26
C SER A 223 -14.60 2.61 14.61
N TYR A 224 -13.29 2.74 14.62
CA TYR A 224 -12.47 2.69 15.82
C TYR A 224 -11.25 3.59 15.66
N ALA A 225 -10.85 4.23 16.75
CA ALA A 225 -9.66 5.06 16.78
C ALA A 225 -8.79 4.74 18.00
N VAL A 226 -7.48 4.79 17.79
CA VAL A 226 -6.46 4.70 18.83
C VAL A 226 -5.63 5.99 18.79
N VAL A 227 -5.53 6.69 19.89
CA VAL A 227 -4.72 7.90 20.02
C VAL A 227 -3.44 7.54 20.76
N MET A 228 -2.31 7.74 20.09
CA MET A 228 -0.97 7.47 20.61
C MET A 228 -0.32 8.73 21.17
N ASN A 229 0.36 8.59 22.30
CA ASN A 229 1.19 9.63 22.86
C ASN A 229 2.42 9.00 23.55
N ASN A 230 3.62 9.45 23.19
CA ASN A 230 4.89 9.01 23.78
C ASN A 230 5.05 7.47 23.91
N GLY A 231 4.62 6.72 22.88
CA GLY A 231 4.71 5.26 22.85
C GLY A 231 3.64 4.52 23.64
N GLU A 232 2.61 5.21 24.13
CA GLU A 232 1.49 4.66 24.88
C GLU A 232 0.15 4.98 24.21
N VAL A 233 -0.88 4.16 24.48
CA VAL A 233 -2.26 4.44 24.08
C VAL A 233 -2.85 5.43 25.08
N SER A 234 -3.10 6.67 24.67
CA SER A 234 -3.70 7.69 25.52
C SER A 234 -5.22 7.62 25.54
N ALA A 235 -5.84 7.25 24.42
CA ALA A 235 -7.27 7.07 24.29
C ALA A 235 -7.61 6.08 23.18
N GLN A 236 -8.74 5.40 23.29
CA GLN A 236 -9.23 4.48 22.27
C GLN A 236 -10.75 4.35 22.34
N GLY A 237 -11.40 4.10 21.21
CA GLY A 237 -12.86 3.95 21.15
C GLY A 237 -13.46 4.43 19.84
N ALA A 238 -14.77 4.74 19.87
CA ALA A 238 -15.46 5.30 18.71
C ALA A 238 -14.91 6.70 18.38
N PRO A 239 -14.54 6.98 17.11
CA PRO A 239 -13.87 8.21 16.74
C PRO A 239 -14.65 9.49 17.09
N LEU A 240 -15.98 9.48 16.93
CA LEU A 240 -16.84 10.60 17.23
C LEU A 240 -16.89 10.91 18.73
N GLU A 241 -16.99 9.88 19.59
CA GLU A 241 -16.96 10.04 21.04
C GLU A 241 -15.61 10.61 21.52
N LEU A 242 -14.49 10.14 20.95
CA LEU A 242 -13.17 10.64 21.29
C LEU A 242 -13.00 12.12 20.87
N LYS A 243 -13.59 12.51 19.74
CA LYS A 243 -13.64 13.90 19.31
C LYS A 243 -14.45 14.78 20.26
N GLU A 244 -15.65 14.35 20.66
CA GLU A 244 -16.51 15.06 21.61
C GLU A 244 -15.83 15.24 22.98
N ARG A 245 -15.03 14.26 23.40
CA ARG A 245 -14.23 14.33 24.64
C ARG A 245 -12.96 15.19 24.50
N GLY A 246 -12.70 15.76 23.32
CA GLY A 246 -11.49 16.56 23.05
C GLY A 246 -10.18 15.78 23.04
N GLN A 247 -10.26 14.44 22.90
CA GLN A 247 -9.09 13.54 22.85
C GLN A 247 -8.51 13.42 21.43
N ILE A 248 -9.26 13.84 20.42
CA ILE A 248 -8.79 13.97 19.03
C ILE A 248 -8.75 15.46 18.70
N LEU A 249 -7.54 15.99 18.50
CA LEU A 249 -7.33 17.36 18.03
C LEU A 249 -7.36 17.36 16.50
N GLU A 250 -8.31 18.08 15.92
CA GLU A 250 -8.26 18.36 14.49
C GLU A 250 -7.25 19.49 14.23
N PRO A 251 -6.39 19.37 13.22
CA PRO A 251 -5.64 20.52 12.75
C PRO A 251 -6.65 21.61 12.35
N VAL A 252 -6.42 22.84 12.78
CA VAL A 252 -7.24 23.99 12.38
C VAL A 252 -7.08 24.17 10.87
N GLU A 253 -8.06 23.75 10.09
CA GLU A 253 -8.08 23.99 8.65
C GLU A 253 -8.25 25.50 8.41
N VAL A 254 -7.27 26.10 7.75
CA VAL A 254 -7.46 27.38 7.08
C VAL A 254 -8.44 27.11 5.91
N LYS A 255 -9.68 27.60 6.06
CA LYS A 255 -10.75 27.42 5.07
C LYS A 255 -10.33 27.97 3.71
N GLY A 256 -9.85 27.06 2.83
CA GLY A 256 -9.83 27.31 1.41
C GLY A 256 -11.22 26.99 0.84
N ASN A 257 -11.82 27.92 0.09
CA ASN A 257 -13.13 27.80 -0.55
C ASN A 257 -13.23 26.55 -1.43
N GLY A 258 -13.78 25.46 -0.90
CA GLY A 258 -14.09 24.26 -1.64
C GLY A 258 -15.36 24.42 -2.49
N LYS A 259 -15.20 24.68 -3.79
CA LYS A 259 -16.27 24.46 -4.75
C LYS A 259 -16.56 22.95 -4.86
N LYS A 260 -17.82 22.54 -4.61
CA LYS A 260 -18.34 21.22 -4.99
C LYS A 260 -18.06 20.98 -6.47
N ILE A 261 -17.18 20.03 -6.79
CA ILE A 261 -16.99 19.59 -8.17
C ILE A 261 -18.00 18.48 -8.42
N LEU A 262 -18.99 18.82 -9.27
CA LEU A 262 -19.97 17.88 -9.82
C LEU A 262 -19.23 16.84 -10.67
N GLN A 263 -19.53 15.57 -10.43
CA GLN A 263 -19.09 14.45 -11.23
C GLN A 263 -19.49 14.66 -12.70
N ALA A 264 -18.54 14.59 -13.62
CA ALA A 264 -18.85 14.45 -15.02
C ALA A 264 -19.39 13.03 -15.28
N PRO A 265 -20.47 12.86 -16.08
CA PRO A 265 -20.97 11.53 -16.41
C PRO A 265 -19.89 10.71 -17.12
N LEU A 266 -19.78 9.45 -16.78
CA LEU A 266 -18.93 8.49 -17.47
C LEU A 266 -19.36 8.40 -18.95
N ASP A 267 -18.50 8.90 -19.82
CA ASP A 267 -18.71 8.88 -21.26
C ASP A 267 -18.22 7.52 -21.79
N GLU A 268 -19.15 6.57 -21.98
CA GLU A 268 -18.85 5.21 -22.47
C GLU A 268 -18.04 5.19 -23.77
N ASN A 269 -18.14 6.24 -24.58
CA ASN A 269 -17.38 6.36 -25.81
C ASN A 269 -15.90 6.64 -25.55
N LYS A 270 -15.58 7.43 -24.51
CA LYS A 270 -14.21 7.70 -24.11
C LYS A 270 -13.53 6.44 -23.54
N GLU A 271 -14.29 5.60 -22.84
CA GLU A 271 -13.76 4.34 -22.31
C GLU A 271 -13.43 3.33 -23.43
N LYS A 272 -14.27 3.26 -24.47
CA LYS A 272 -13.99 2.42 -25.66
C LYS A 272 -12.80 2.92 -26.48
N GLU A 273 -12.65 4.22 -26.65
CA GLU A 273 -11.49 4.81 -27.33
C GLU A 273 -10.21 4.60 -26.52
N ARG A 274 -10.30 4.69 -25.20
CA ARG A 274 -9.18 4.42 -24.28
C ARG A 274 -8.73 2.97 -24.38
N LYS A 275 -9.65 2.00 -24.35
CA LYS A 275 -9.33 0.57 -24.49
C LYS A 275 -8.63 0.29 -25.84
N LYS A 276 -9.10 0.88 -26.94
CA LYS A 276 -8.45 0.74 -28.26
C LYS A 276 -7.05 1.35 -28.33
N LYS A 277 -6.82 2.51 -27.69
CA LYS A 277 -5.49 3.12 -27.60
C LYS A 277 -4.52 2.26 -26.82
N ILE A 278 -4.94 1.73 -25.67
CA ILE A 278 -4.14 0.86 -24.83
C ILE A 278 -3.75 -0.43 -25.56
N GLU A 279 -4.68 -1.08 -26.26
CA GLU A 279 -4.41 -2.27 -27.06
C GLU A 279 -3.39 -2.01 -28.18
N HIS A 280 -3.55 -0.89 -28.89
CA HIS A 280 -2.62 -0.52 -29.97
C HIS A 280 -1.21 -0.23 -29.46
N GLN A 281 -1.09 0.41 -28.30
CA GLN A 281 0.21 0.69 -27.67
C GLN A 281 0.87 -0.57 -27.12
N ARG A 282 0.10 -1.48 -26.51
CA ARG A 282 0.59 -2.80 -26.08
C ARG A 282 1.12 -3.63 -27.25
N ALA A 283 0.42 -3.61 -28.40
CA ALA A 283 0.87 -4.27 -29.61
C ALA A 283 2.19 -3.68 -30.16
N ASN A 284 2.33 -2.35 -30.11
CA ASN A 284 3.55 -1.68 -30.55
C ASN A 284 4.75 -1.97 -29.63
N LYS A 285 4.54 -2.03 -28.31
CA LYS A 285 5.60 -2.41 -27.35
C LYS A 285 6.04 -3.87 -27.58
N ALA A 286 5.10 -4.79 -27.72
CA ALA A 286 5.42 -6.21 -27.98
C ALA A 286 6.21 -6.43 -29.30
N THR A 287 6.02 -5.56 -30.30
CA THR A 287 6.82 -5.58 -31.53
C THR A 287 8.20 -4.96 -31.34
N ALA A 288 8.33 -3.92 -30.53
CA ALA A 288 9.61 -3.30 -30.19
C ALA A 288 10.49 -4.27 -29.38
N ASP A 289 9.95 -4.92 -28.34
CA ASP A 289 10.64 -5.91 -27.51
C ASP A 289 11.14 -7.10 -28.34
N LYS A 290 10.32 -7.60 -29.28
CA LYS A 290 10.75 -8.66 -30.22
C LYS A 290 11.89 -8.25 -31.14
N ASN A 291 11.91 -7.00 -31.56
CA ASN A 291 12.99 -6.46 -32.38
C ASN A 291 14.29 -6.28 -31.57
N GLU A 292 14.23 -5.82 -30.33
CA GLU A 292 15.39 -5.72 -29.44
C GLU A 292 15.95 -7.13 -29.09
N GLU A 293 15.11 -8.11 -28.79
CA GLU A 293 15.56 -9.49 -28.61
C GLU A 293 16.24 -10.06 -29.86
N LYS A 294 15.75 -9.73 -31.05
CA LYS A 294 16.33 -10.18 -32.32
C LYS A 294 17.69 -9.55 -32.55
N ILE A 295 17.83 -8.23 -32.32
CA ILE A 295 19.10 -7.50 -32.41
C ILE A 295 20.10 -8.02 -31.34
N GLY A 296 19.65 -8.26 -30.11
CA GLY A 296 20.48 -8.83 -29.05
C GLY A 296 20.99 -10.24 -29.36
N ARG A 297 20.18 -11.10 -30.01
CA ARG A 297 20.59 -12.44 -30.49
C ARG A 297 21.59 -12.34 -31.63
N GLU A 298 21.39 -11.43 -32.57
CA GLU A 298 22.33 -11.19 -33.67
C GLU A 298 23.70 -10.65 -33.17
N GLN A 299 23.70 -9.72 -32.22
CA GLN A 299 24.92 -9.22 -31.58
C GLN A 299 25.65 -10.29 -30.77
N SER A 300 24.92 -11.14 -30.02
CA SER A 300 25.52 -12.24 -29.28
C SER A 300 26.14 -13.29 -30.21
N SER A 301 25.50 -13.61 -31.36
CA SER A 301 26.04 -14.54 -32.35
C SER A 301 27.30 -13.99 -33.04
N LEU A 302 27.35 -12.68 -33.33
CA LEU A 302 28.54 -12.01 -33.87
C LEU A 302 29.70 -12.01 -32.87
N ASN A 303 29.43 -11.76 -31.58
CA ASN A 303 30.47 -11.81 -30.54
C ASN A 303 31.05 -13.22 -30.35
N VAL A 304 30.22 -14.25 -30.43
CA VAL A 304 30.71 -15.64 -30.41
C VAL A 304 31.56 -15.95 -31.65
N TYR A 305 31.13 -15.48 -32.82
CA TYR A 305 31.89 -15.68 -34.06
C TYR A 305 33.28 -15.00 -34.01
N TRP A 306 33.34 -13.78 -33.48
CA TRP A 306 34.61 -13.08 -33.28
C TRP A 306 35.52 -13.74 -32.25
N SER A 307 34.98 -14.25 -31.15
CA SER A 307 35.76 -14.96 -30.14
C SER A 307 36.34 -16.28 -30.66
N VAL A 308 35.58 -17.02 -31.45
CA VAL A 308 36.05 -18.28 -32.07
C VAL A 308 37.09 -18.01 -33.15
N SER A 309 36.96 -16.94 -33.95
CA SER A 309 37.97 -16.54 -34.93
C SER A 309 39.29 -16.10 -34.30
N TYR A 310 39.25 -15.43 -33.15
CA TYR A 310 40.46 -14.99 -32.43
C TYR A 310 41.23 -16.12 -31.79
N THR A 311 40.53 -17.18 -31.34
CA THR A 311 41.18 -18.37 -30.73
C THR A 311 41.88 -19.27 -31.76
N HIS A 312 41.47 -19.21 -33.04
CA HIS A 312 42.10 -19.98 -34.11
C HIS A 312 43.31 -19.28 -34.77
N LEU A 313 43.54 -17.98 -34.49
CA LEU A 313 44.65 -17.18 -35.06
C LEU A 313 45.88 -17.06 -34.15
N THR A 314 45.85 -17.68 -32.96
CA THR A 314 46.96 -17.62 -31.98
C THR A 314 47.47 -19.02 -31.59
N LEU A 315 47.85 -19.83 -32.56
CA LEU A 315 48.75 -20.96 -32.32
C LEU A 315 49.86 -20.96 -33.40
N PRO A 316 51.12 -21.21 -32.99
CA PRO A 316 52.34 -21.00 -33.78
C PRO A 316 52.48 -21.90 -34.98
#